data_8e50c55bcb44b0c7b358e4bce4f3de70
#
_entry.id   8e50c55bcb44b0c7b358e4bce4f3de70
#
_cell.length_a   1.000
_cell.length_b   1.000
_cell.length_c   1.000
_cell.angle_alpha   90.00
_cell.angle_beta   90.00
_cell.angle_gamma   90.00
#
_symmetry.space_group_name_H-M   'P 1'
#
loop_
_entity.id
_entity.type
_entity.pdbx_description
1 polymer ?
#
loop_
_entity_poly.entity_id
_entity_poly.type
_entity_poly.pdbx_seq_one_letter_code
_entity_poly.pdbx_strand_id
1 'polypeptide(L)'
;MASFTVEQKKEILDAMIDEALVVQAAQKSGITITDSEVNEYFLDSMEQQIGQKLTEAQLAQIIQQQTGMSLDQYIKAQVGMTLSEYKAYMKNQLLVSRYIFSLKQGELASVVPTDSDIRAFYEMNKASFVQNDILKLFLVLVPKGKDEKAAQKKITSIYEEIKSKKTTPDKLKAAQKADNGYQAGDLYVSKNNQAAQQLGITYQVLLDLFTKNVDYVSEITSTADDFQFYIIRNKYGAKMLELSDVIQPDSTMTIYEYIRQNLTAQQQNQFMAQAAQDLTKELRTASNFQMVKTGSALDKLLENW
;
A
#
# COMPACT_ATOMS: atom_id res chain seq x y z
N MET A 1 -30.22 -11.75 8.13
CA MET A 1 -28.95 -12.40 8.57
C MET A 1 -29.01 -13.87 8.21
N ALA A 2 -27.99 -14.39 7.51
CA ALA A 2 -27.87 -15.84 7.35
C ALA A 2 -27.80 -16.46 8.76
N SER A 3 -28.68 -17.43 9.06
CA SER A 3 -28.67 -18.12 10.35
C SER A 3 -27.44 -19.02 10.39
N PHE A 4 -26.43 -18.64 11.18
CA PHE A 4 -25.30 -19.52 11.47
C PHE A 4 -25.78 -20.81 12.11
N THR A 5 -25.19 -21.94 11.73
CA THR A 5 -25.42 -23.21 12.39
C THR A 5 -24.89 -23.17 13.83
N VAL A 6 -25.35 -24.06 14.70
CA VAL A 6 -24.83 -24.16 16.08
C VAL A 6 -23.32 -24.39 16.07
N GLU A 7 -22.81 -25.18 15.13
CA GLU A 7 -21.37 -25.42 14.97
C GLU A 7 -20.60 -24.17 14.63
N GLN A 8 -21.08 -23.40 13.67
CA GLN A 8 -20.47 -22.09 13.33
C GLN A 8 -20.50 -21.10 14.51
N LYS A 9 -21.59 -21.10 15.28
CA LYS A 9 -21.69 -20.27 16.48
C LYS A 9 -20.72 -20.73 17.58
N LYS A 10 -20.43 -22.03 17.70
CA LYS A 10 -19.38 -22.56 18.58
C LYS A 10 -18.00 -22.06 18.17
N GLU A 11 -17.68 -22.12 16.89
CA GLU A 11 -16.40 -21.61 16.36
C GLU A 11 -16.23 -20.10 16.66
N ILE A 12 -17.31 -19.32 16.47
CA ILE A 12 -17.29 -17.89 16.81
C ILE A 12 -17.09 -17.69 18.32
N LEU A 13 -17.82 -18.44 19.16
CA LEU A 13 -17.67 -18.37 20.62
C LEU A 13 -16.24 -18.74 21.05
N ASP A 14 -15.66 -19.78 20.46
CA ASP A 14 -14.29 -20.18 20.72
C ASP A 14 -13.29 -19.09 20.36
N ALA A 15 -13.45 -18.44 19.21
CA ALA A 15 -12.61 -17.30 18.80
C ALA A 15 -12.76 -16.11 19.77
N MET A 16 -13.98 -15.82 20.24
CA MET A 16 -14.22 -14.77 21.23
C MET A 16 -13.56 -15.07 22.58
N ILE A 17 -13.58 -16.33 23.00
CA ILE A 17 -12.91 -16.78 24.25
C ILE A 17 -11.40 -16.63 24.08
N ASP A 18 -10.84 -17.03 22.96
CA ASP A 18 -9.44 -16.95 22.66
C ASP A 18 -8.94 -15.48 22.69
N GLU A 19 -9.68 -14.59 22.05
CA GLU A 19 -9.39 -13.15 22.10
C GLU A 19 -9.44 -12.61 23.54
N ALA A 20 -10.50 -12.95 24.29
CA ALA A 20 -10.65 -12.48 25.66
C ALA A 20 -9.52 -12.97 26.57
N LEU A 21 -9.05 -14.20 26.40
CA LEU A 21 -7.91 -14.74 27.15
C LEU A 21 -6.62 -13.98 26.87
N VAL A 22 -6.34 -13.70 25.60
CA VAL A 22 -5.13 -12.95 25.22
C VAL A 22 -5.21 -11.50 25.68
N VAL A 23 -6.38 -10.85 25.56
CA VAL A 23 -6.63 -9.49 26.08
C VAL A 23 -6.38 -9.41 27.58
N GLN A 24 -6.91 -10.36 28.36
CA GLN A 24 -6.69 -10.42 29.80
C GLN A 24 -5.20 -10.63 30.16
N ALA A 25 -4.52 -11.51 29.42
CA ALA A 25 -3.08 -11.75 29.62
C ALA A 25 -2.25 -10.48 29.31
N ALA A 26 -2.57 -9.79 28.23
CA ALA A 26 -1.93 -8.53 27.86
C ALA A 26 -2.13 -7.46 28.94
N GLN A 27 -3.35 -7.29 29.44
CA GLN A 27 -3.66 -6.35 30.51
C GLN A 27 -2.91 -6.67 31.82
N LYS A 28 -2.87 -7.96 32.20
CA LYS A 28 -2.09 -8.42 33.36
C LYS A 28 -0.58 -8.17 33.22
N SER A 29 -0.07 -8.16 31.99
CA SER A 29 1.33 -7.82 31.68
C SER A 29 1.61 -6.32 31.65
N GLY A 30 0.62 -5.47 31.95
CA GLY A 30 0.75 -4.01 31.98
C GLY A 30 0.78 -3.33 30.61
N ILE A 31 0.46 -4.07 29.53
CA ILE A 31 0.39 -3.49 28.18
C ILE A 31 -0.90 -2.67 28.06
N THR A 32 -0.75 -1.46 27.55
CA THR A 32 -1.86 -0.53 27.36
C THR A 32 -1.87 0.03 25.94
N ILE A 33 -3.04 0.36 25.44
CA ILE A 33 -3.26 1.07 24.18
C ILE A 33 -4.04 2.33 24.50
N THR A 34 -3.53 3.48 24.10
CA THR A 34 -4.19 4.77 24.28
C THR A 34 -5.26 4.99 23.22
N ASP A 35 -6.23 5.86 23.52
CA ASP A 35 -7.28 6.21 22.57
C ASP A 35 -6.71 6.97 21.35
N SER A 36 -5.58 7.68 21.51
CA SER A 36 -4.86 8.31 20.39
C SER A 36 -4.32 7.26 19.41
N GLU A 37 -3.70 6.19 19.91
CA GLU A 37 -3.19 5.08 19.07
C GLU A 37 -4.33 4.36 18.34
N VAL A 38 -5.47 4.17 19.01
CA VAL A 38 -6.67 3.58 18.38
C VAL A 38 -7.18 4.49 17.26
N ASN A 39 -7.21 5.79 17.52
CA ASN A 39 -7.70 6.75 16.52
C ASN A 39 -6.75 6.84 15.32
N GLU A 40 -5.44 6.82 15.53
CA GLU A 40 -4.44 6.76 14.46
C GLU A 40 -4.62 5.48 13.62
N TYR A 41 -4.70 4.32 14.24
CA TYR A 41 -4.91 3.05 13.57
C TYR A 41 -6.23 3.02 12.77
N PHE A 42 -7.31 3.58 13.33
CA PHE A 42 -8.58 3.74 12.63
C PHE A 42 -8.43 4.61 11.37
N LEU A 43 -7.77 5.76 11.49
CA LEU A 43 -7.58 6.67 10.36
C LEU A 43 -6.65 6.09 9.30
N ASP A 44 -5.58 5.39 9.69
CA ASP A 44 -4.68 4.70 8.75
C ASP A 44 -5.42 3.59 7.97
N SER A 45 -6.35 2.87 8.62
CA SER A 45 -7.18 1.88 7.95
C SER A 45 -8.12 2.51 6.90
N MET A 46 -8.62 3.70 7.18
CA MET A 46 -9.45 4.47 6.25
C MET A 46 -8.61 5.09 5.12
N GLU A 47 -7.39 5.55 5.41
CA GLU A 47 -6.45 6.05 4.40
C GLU A 47 -6.16 5.03 3.31
N GLN A 48 -5.98 3.76 3.67
CA GLN A 48 -5.79 2.67 2.69
C GLN A 48 -6.97 2.51 1.72
N GLN A 49 -8.19 2.84 2.16
CA GLN A 49 -9.38 2.75 1.32
C GLN A 49 -9.61 4.02 0.47
N ILE A 50 -9.28 5.18 1.01
CA ILE A 50 -9.58 6.49 0.41
C ILE A 50 -8.39 7.03 -0.40
N GLY A 51 -7.15 6.56 -0.10
CA GLY A 51 -5.92 6.95 -0.78
C GLY A 51 -5.33 8.29 -0.33
N GLN A 52 -5.84 8.87 0.78
CA GLN A 52 -5.30 10.11 1.33
C GLN A 52 -5.40 10.15 2.85
N LYS A 53 -4.41 10.78 3.49
CA LYS A 53 -4.39 10.96 4.95
C LYS A 53 -5.40 12.03 5.37
N LEU A 54 -6.29 11.67 6.30
CA LEU A 54 -7.38 12.52 6.77
C LEU A 54 -7.40 12.56 8.30
N THR A 55 -7.90 13.67 8.84
CA THR A 55 -8.36 13.70 10.23
C THR A 55 -9.75 13.09 10.34
N GLU A 56 -10.15 12.67 11.55
CA GLU A 56 -11.50 12.12 11.77
C GLU A 56 -12.61 13.10 11.36
N ALA A 57 -12.40 14.39 11.61
CA ALA A 57 -13.35 15.43 11.20
C ALA A 57 -13.48 15.55 9.67
N GLN A 58 -12.36 15.48 8.95
CA GLN A 58 -12.33 15.47 7.49
C GLN A 58 -12.99 14.20 6.93
N LEU A 59 -12.70 13.05 7.51
CA LEU A 59 -13.32 11.78 7.15
C LEU A 59 -14.84 11.86 7.34
N ALA A 60 -15.30 12.34 8.51
CA ALA A 60 -16.73 12.51 8.79
C ALA A 60 -17.42 13.45 7.77
N GLN A 61 -16.75 14.54 7.38
CA GLN A 61 -17.27 15.46 6.37
C GLN A 61 -17.38 14.80 4.99
N ILE A 62 -16.36 14.04 4.57
CA ILE A 62 -16.38 13.33 3.28
C ILE A 62 -17.51 12.29 3.25
N ILE A 63 -17.62 11.48 4.30
CA ILE A 63 -18.68 10.47 4.42
C ILE A 63 -20.06 11.13 4.36
N GLN A 64 -20.24 12.22 5.10
CA GLN A 64 -21.52 12.97 5.08
C GLN A 64 -21.85 13.52 3.70
N GLN A 65 -20.86 14.04 2.97
CA GLN A 65 -21.07 14.58 1.62
C GLN A 65 -21.38 13.48 0.59
N GLN A 66 -20.72 12.31 0.70
CA GLN A 66 -20.86 11.24 -0.28
C GLN A 66 -22.09 10.35 -0.02
N THR A 67 -22.45 10.14 1.25
CA THR A 67 -23.46 9.14 1.62
C THR A 67 -24.70 9.73 2.31
N GLY A 68 -24.62 10.98 2.80
CA GLY A 68 -25.65 11.58 3.65
C GLY A 68 -25.68 11.04 5.08
N MET A 69 -24.75 10.13 5.46
CA MET A 69 -24.70 9.49 6.77
C MET A 69 -23.66 10.16 7.67
N SER A 70 -23.89 10.14 8.99
CA SER A 70 -22.81 10.41 9.95
C SER A 70 -21.76 9.29 9.90
N LEU A 71 -20.52 9.56 10.36
CA LEU A 71 -19.46 8.56 10.43
C LEU A 71 -19.89 7.33 11.25
N ASP A 72 -20.57 7.52 12.36
CA ASP A 72 -21.10 6.44 13.19
C ASP A 72 -22.13 5.58 12.43
N GLN A 73 -23.07 6.22 11.72
CA GLN A 73 -24.05 5.50 10.90
C GLN A 73 -23.41 4.73 9.77
N TYR A 74 -22.38 5.32 9.13
CA TYR A 74 -21.64 4.67 8.07
C TYR A 74 -20.91 3.43 8.58
N ILE A 75 -20.12 3.54 9.67
CA ILE A 75 -19.43 2.41 10.28
C ILE A 75 -20.43 1.32 10.68
N LYS A 76 -21.55 1.70 11.30
CA LYS A 76 -22.60 0.74 11.69
C LYS A 76 -23.20 0.00 10.49
N ALA A 77 -23.37 0.69 9.36
CA ALA A 77 -23.86 0.07 8.13
C ALA A 77 -22.83 -0.90 7.50
N GLN A 78 -21.54 -0.59 7.63
CA GLN A 78 -20.46 -1.40 7.04
C GLN A 78 -20.11 -2.65 7.88
N VAL A 79 -20.00 -2.49 9.20
CA VAL A 79 -19.47 -3.55 10.09
C VAL A 79 -20.46 -4.01 11.19
N GLY A 80 -21.64 -3.39 11.27
CA GLY A 80 -22.67 -3.75 12.25
C GLY A 80 -22.43 -3.20 13.66
N MET A 81 -21.37 -2.42 13.88
CA MET A 81 -20.98 -1.84 15.16
C MET A 81 -21.05 -0.31 15.11
N THR A 82 -21.37 0.33 16.22
CA THR A 82 -21.17 1.78 16.35
C THR A 82 -19.69 2.14 16.22
N LEU A 83 -19.36 3.39 15.92
CA LEU A 83 -17.97 3.85 15.84
C LEU A 83 -17.20 3.57 17.15
N SER A 84 -17.85 3.77 18.29
CA SER A 84 -17.28 3.50 19.62
C SER A 84 -16.97 2.01 19.82
N GLU A 85 -17.92 1.13 19.47
CA GLU A 85 -17.73 -0.33 19.55
C GLU A 85 -16.63 -0.79 18.61
N TYR A 86 -16.58 -0.26 17.40
CA TYR A 86 -15.56 -0.57 16.42
C TYR A 86 -14.15 -0.14 16.88
N LYS A 87 -14.04 1.07 17.46
CA LYS A 87 -12.78 1.52 18.07
C LYS A 87 -12.38 0.67 19.28
N ALA A 88 -13.34 0.22 20.10
CA ALA A 88 -13.05 -0.69 21.21
C ALA A 88 -12.56 -2.06 20.71
N TYR A 89 -13.14 -2.59 19.65
CA TYR A 89 -12.65 -3.78 18.96
C TYR A 89 -11.23 -3.60 18.44
N MET A 90 -10.96 -2.50 17.73
CA MET A 90 -9.60 -2.17 17.26
C MET A 90 -8.58 -2.05 18.41
N LYS A 91 -9.00 -1.49 19.54
CA LYS A 91 -8.17 -1.42 20.75
C LYS A 91 -7.74 -2.80 21.23
N ASN A 92 -8.66 -3.76 21.27
CA ASN A 92 -8.35 -5.14 21.62
C ASN A 92 -7.39 -5.78 20.61
N GLN A 93 -7.61 -5.58 19.31
CA GLN A 93 -6.71 -6.10 18.27
C GLN A 93 -5.30 -5.55 18.40
N LEU A 94 -5.15 -4.24 18.62
CA LEU A 94 -3.86 -3.62 18.88
C LEU A 94 -3.20 -4.15 20.16
N LEU A 95 -3.98 -4.36 21.23
CA LEU A 95 -3.49 -4.88 22.49
C LEU A 95 -2.95 -6.31 22.33
N VAL A 96 -3.71 -7.17 21.66
CA VAL A 96 -3.32 -8.56 21.34
C VAL A 96 -2.05 -8.57 20.50
N SER A 97 -2.01 -7.79 19.42
CA SER A 97 -0.85 -7.72 18.53
C SER A 97 0.40 -7.24 19.27
N ARG A 98 0.29 -6.18 20.09
CA ARG A 98 1.40 -5.64 20.89
C ARG A 98 1.90 -6.64 21.92
N TYR A 99 1.00 -7.38 22.54
CA TYR A 99 1.37 -8.40 23.53
C TYR A 99 2.14 -9.54 22.89
N ILE A 100 1.63 -10.12 21.80
CA ILE A 100 2.31 -11.20 21.08
C ILE A 100 3.68 -10.72 20.56
N PHE A 101 3.73 -9.49 20.01
CA PHE A 101 4.99 -8.90 19.58
C PHE A 101 5.98 -8.76 20.74
N SER A 102 5.54 -8.29 21.91
CA SER A 102 6.41 -8.13 23.08
C SER A 102 7.01 -9.46 23.56
N LEU A 103 6.26 -10.55 23.42
CA LEU A 103 6.73 -11.89 23.77
C LEU A 103 7.70 -12.47 22.74
N LYS A 104 7.53 -12.12 21.46
CA LYS A 104 8.19 -12.79 20.34
C LYS A 104 9.18 -11.92 19.56
N GLN A 105 9.38 -10.65 19.93
CA GLN A 105 10.25 -9.71 19.20
C GLN A 105 11.70 -10.21 19.07
N GLY A 106 12.22 -10.93 20.07
CA GLY A 106 13.57 -11.49 20.04
C GLY A 106 13.71 -12.62 19.02
N GLU A 107 12.69 -13.48 18.92
CA GLU A 107 12.67 -14.57 17.96
C GLU A 107 12.35 -14.07 16.54
N LEU A 108 11.47 -13.07 16.43
CA LEU A 108 11.01 -12.50 15.16
C LEU A 108 12.16 -11.94 14.32
N ALA A 109 13.18 -11.35 14.96
CA ALA A 109 14.35 -10.80 14.29
C ALA A 109 15.17 -11.88 13.57
N SER A 110 15.11 -13.13 14.02
CA SER A 110 15.80 -14.28 13.39
C SER A 110 14.98 -14.96 12.28
N VAL A 111 13.71 -14.59 12.13
CA VAL A 111 12.82 -15.14 11.09
C VAL A 111 13.13 -14.43 9.78
N VAL A 112 14.06 -15.02 9.03
CA VAL A 112 14.51 -14.53 7.72
C VAL A 112 14.66 -15.72 6.77
N PRO A 113 14.35 -15.55 5.47
CA PRO A 113 14.51 -16.62 4.49
C PRO A 113 16.00 -16.98 4.31
N THR A 114 16.26 -18.24 4.07
CA THR A 114 17.56 -18.71 3.66
C THR A 114 17.84 -18.35 2.19
N ASP A 115 19.11 -18.37 1.79
CA ASP A 115 19.48 -18.19 0.36
C ASP A 115 18.81 -19.26 -0.53
N SER A 116 18.65 -20.49 -0.02
CA SER A 116 17.93 -21.56 -0.70
C SER A 116 16.45 -21.21 -0.93
N ASP A 117 15.78 -20.62 0.05
CA ASP A 117 14.36 -20.21 -0.08
C ASP A 117 14.20 -19.12 -1.15
N ILE A 118 15.12 -18.15 -1.16
CA ILE A 118 15.10 -17.05 -2.13
C ILE A 118 15.31 -17.59 -3.54
N ARG A 119 16.27 -18.49 -3.74
CA ARG A 119 16.53 -19.12 -5.04
C ARG A 119 15.37 -20.01 -5.49
N ALA A 120 14.80 -20.80 -4.59
CA ALA A 120 13.64 -21.63 -4.88
C ALA A 120 12.42 -20.77 -5.28
N PHE A 121 12.16 -19.69 -4.57
CA PHE A 121 11.10 -18.73 -4.92
C PHE A 121 11.33 -18.12 -6.30
N TYR A 122 12.56 -17.68 -6.58
CA TYR A 122 12.91 -17.12 -7.89
C TYR A 122 12.66 -18.12 -9.02
N GLU A 123 13.15 -19.37 -8.90
CA GLU A 123 12.98 -20.38 -9.95
C GLU A 123 11.50 -20.73 -10.18
N MET A 124 10.71 -20.85 -9.12
CA MET A 124 9.26 -21.09 -9.23
C MET A 124 8.49 -19.92 -9.89
N ASN A 125 8.98 -18.70 -9.74
CA ASN A 125 8.29 -17.48 -10.20
C ASN A 125 9.06 -16.75 -11.32
N LYS A 126 10.04 -17.40 -11.94
CA LYS A 126 10.97 -16.79 -12.90
C LYS A 126 10.28 -16.06 -14.05
N ALA A 127 9.15 -16.60 -14.53
CA ALA A 127 8.36 -15.99 -15.58
C ALA A 127 7.72 -14.63 -15.18
N SER A 128 7.63 -14.33 -13.88
CA SER A 128 7.13 -13.06 -13.37
C SER A 128 8.21 -11.98 -13.28
N PHE A 129 9.49 -12.38 -13.33
CA PHE A 129 10.63 -11.47 -13.28
C PHE A 129 11.07 -11.06 -14.68
N VAL A 130 10.23 -10.30 -15.36
CA VAL A 130 10.48 -9.82 -16.72
C VAL A 130 10.44 -8.29 -16.72
N GLN A 131 11.51 -7.68 -17.20
CA GLN A 131 11.50 -6.28 -17.59
C GLN A 131 10.95 -6.16 -19.00
N ASN A 132 9.94 -5.33 -19.19
CA ASN A 132 9.50 -4.94 -20.53
C ASN A 132 10.46 -3.91 -21.15
N ASP A 133 10.26 -3.58 -22.43
CA ASP A 133 10.90 -2.38 -22.99
C ASP A 133 10.47 -1.15 -22.18
N ILE A 134 11.45 -0.35 -21.73
CA ILE A 134 11.22 0.85 -20.93
C ILE A 134 11.97 2.03 -21.58
N LEU A 135 11.28 3.17 -21.69
CA LEU A 135 11.91 4.47 -21.94
C LEU A 135 12.12 5.21 -20.62
N LYS A 136 13.30 5.75 -20.39
CA LYS A 136 13.51 6.82 -19.43
C LYS A 136 13.28 8.13 -20.16
N LEU A 137 12.18 8.78 -19.84
CA LEU A 137 11.81 10.08 -20.37
C LEU A 137 12.10 11.16 -19.32
N PHE A 138 12.50 12.32 -19.79
CA PHE A 138 12.46 13.53 -19.00
C PHE A 138 11.24 14.33 -19.45
N LEU A 139 10.24 14.44 -18.60
CA LEU A 139 9.03 15.21 -18.84
C LEU A 139 9.26 16.66 -18.39
N VAL A 140 8.85 17.61 -19.22
CA VAL A 140 8.68 19.01 -18.84
C VAL A 140 7.22 19.38 -19.02
N LEU A 141 6.61 19.92 -17.97
CA LEU A 141 5.20 20.25 -17.90
C LEU A 141 5.02 21.67 -17.37
N VAL A 142 4.17 22.45 -18.04
CA VAL A 142 3.76 23.80 -17.61
C VAL A 142 2.25 23.82 -17.48
N PRO A 143 1.69 23.96 -16.26
CA PRO A 143 0.25 24.04 -16.05
C PRO A 143 -0.32 25.29 -16.75
N LYS A 144 -1.46 25.16 -17.42
CA LYS A 144 -2.14 26.26 -18.11
C LYS A 144 -2.64 27.33 -17.13
N GLY A 145 -3.11 26.93 -15.95
CA GLY A 145 -3.59 27.83 -14.92
C GLY A 145 -4.65 28.81 -15.46
N LYS A 146 -4.60 30.06 -14.97
CA LYS A 146 -5.54 31.13 -15.40
C LYS A 146 -5.08 31.86 -16.65
N ASP A 147 -3.80 31.75 -17.04
CA ASP A 147 -3.21 32.40 -18.21
C ASP A 147 -2.53 31.37 -19.12
N GLU A 148 -3.32 30.77 -19.99
CA GLU A 148 -2.84 29.77 -20.94
C GLU A 148 -1.78 30.33 -21.92
N LYS A 149 -1.89 31.61 -22.29
CA LYS A 149 -0.90 32.25 -23.19
C LYS A 149 0.46 32.39 -22.51
N ALA A 150 0.49 32.77 -21.23
CA ALA A 150 1.73 32.83 -20.47
C ALA A 150 2.33 31.41 -20.29
N ALA A 151 1.51 30.40 -20.02
CA ALA A 151 1.95 29.03 -19.94
C ALA A 151 2.55 28.52 -21.27
N GLN A 152 1.89 28.77 -22.39
CA GLN A 152 2.37 28.42 -23.71
C GLN A 152 3.69 29.13 -24.05
N LYS A 153 3.83 30.42 -23.77
CA LYS A 153 5.07 31.15 -23.94
C LYS A 153 6.20 30.56 -23.10
N LYS A 154 5.89 30.16 -21.87
CA LYS A 154 6.88 29.57 -20.95
C LYS A 154 7.38 28.22 -21.45
N ILE A 155 6.48 27.29 -21.80
CA ILE A 155 6.89 25.96 -22.30
C ILE A 155 7.70 26.09 -23.59
N THR A 156 7.31 27.00 -24.49
CA THR A 156 8.05 27.28 -25.73
C THR A 156 9.47 27.81 -25.43
N SER A 157 9.64 28.72 -24.47
CA SER A 157 10.96 29.21 -24.07
C SER A 157 11.86 28.09 -23.56
N ILE A 158 11.32 27.23 -22.66
CA ILE A 158 12.08 26.08 -22.13
C ILE A 158 12.43 25.09 -23.24
N TYR A 159 11.50 24.82 -24.15
CA TYR A 159 11.70 23.94 -25.30
C TYR A 159 12.85 24.45 -26.21
N GLU A 160 12.87 25.74 -26.56
CA GLU A 160 13.93 26.34 -27.37
C GLU A 160 15.28 26.34 -26.66
N GLU A 161 15.30 26.55 -25.35
CA GLU A 161 16.53 26.46 -24.56
C GLU A 161 17.12 25.06 -24.56
N ILE A 162 16.28 24.02 -24.48
CA ILE A 162 16.68 22.62 -24.60
C ILE A 162 17.18 22.31 -26.00
N LYS A 163 16.43 22.69 -27.06
CA LYS A 163 16.81 22.43 -28.44
C LYS A 163 18.11 23.13 -28.83
N SER A 164 18.31 24.36 -28.36
CA SER A 164 19.55 25.13 -28.56
C SER A 164 20.69 24.72 -27.63
N LYS A 165 20.50 23.75 -26.75
CA LYS A 165 21.49 23.32 -25.73
C LYS A 165 21.93 24.41 -24.76
N LYS A 166 21.16 25.49 -24.60
CA LYS A 166 21.39 26.53 -23.58
C LYS A 166 21.15 26.00 -22.15
N THR A 167 20.23 25.04 -22.01
CA THR A 167 20.01 24.36 -20.77
C THR A 167 20.00 22.82 -20.97
N THR A 168 20.01 22.08 -19.89
CA THR A 168 19.95 20.61 -19.91
C THR A 168 18.83 20.13 -19.00
N PRO A 169 18.32 18.89 -19.19
CA PRO A 169 17.35 18.27 -18.29
C PRO A 169 17.75 18.37 -16.81
N ASP A 170 19.01 18.08 -16.50
CA ASP A 170 19.49 18.09 -15.10
C ASP A 170 19.51 19.51 -14.52
N LYS A 171 19.85 20.53 -15.31
CA LYS A 171 19.76 21.93 -14.88
C LYS A 171 18.32 22.37 -14.65
N LEU A 172 17.38 21.96 -15.52
CA LEU A 172 15.95 22.26 -15.33
C LEU A 172 15.42 21.60 -14.06
N LYS A 173 15.77 20.33 -13.82
CA LYS A 173 15.39 19.61 -12.61
C LYS A 173 15.96 20.28 -11.35
N ALA A 174 17.23 20.68 -11.36
CA ALA A 174 17.89 21.34 -10.24
C ALA A 174 17.34 22.77 -9.97
N ALA A 175 16.91 23.47 -11.02
CA ALA A 175 16.35 24.80 -10.92
C ALA A 175 14.87 24.83 -10.54
N GLN A 176 14.21 23.68 -10.52
CA GLN A 176 12.78 23.58 -10.21
C GLN A 176 12.50 24.02 -8.77
N LYS A 177 11.57 24.97 -8.62
CA LYS A 177 10.99 25.41 -7.35
C LYS A 177 9.49 25.45 -7.50
N ALA A 178 8.74 25.43 -6.39
CA ALA A 178 7.28 25.42 -6.40
C ALA A 178 6.66 26.60 -7.16
N ASP A 179 7.33 27.74 -7.20
CA ASP A 179 6.88 28.99 -7.83
C ASP A 179 7.40 29.23 -9.25
N ASN A 180 8.25 28.34 -9.78
CA ASN A 180 8.81 28.51 -11.13
C ASN A 180 7.81 28.30 -12.27
N GLY A 181 6.59 27.83 -11.94
CA GLY A 181 5.50 27.64 -12.90
C GLY A 181 5.78 26.55 -13.95
N TYR A 182 6.67 25.62 -13.70
CA TYR A 182 6.86 24.38 -14.47
C TYR A 182 7.24 23.24 -13.55
N GLN A 183 7.03 22.03 -14.02
CA GLN A 183 7.51 20.80 -13.40
C GLN A 183 8.39 20.06 -14.40
N ALA A 184 9.46 19.45 -13.90
CA ALA A 184 10.39 18.72 -14.74
C ALA A 184 10.98 17.53 -13.98
N GLY A 185 11.04 16.36 -14.60
CA GLY A 185 11.56 15.17 -13.94
C GLY A 185 11.67 13.95 -14.83
N ASP A 186 12.43 12.99 -14.34
CA ASP A 186 12.55 11.68 -15.01
C ASP A 186 11.31 10.82 -14.69
N LEU A 187 10.86 10.10 -15.71
CA LEU A 187 9.85 9.07 -15.54
C LEU A 187 10.18 7.84 -16.40
N TYR A 188 9.75 6.67 -15.95
CA TYR A 188 9.96 5.39 -16.61
C TYR A 188 8.65 4.93 -17.24
N VAL A 189 8.67 4.68 -18.53
CA VAL A 189 7.49 4.38 -19.33
C VAL A 189 7.65 3.01 -19.98
N SER A 190 6.87 2.06 -19.51
CA SER A 190 6.81 0.72 -20.10
C SER A 190 6.05 0.73 -21.42
N LYS A 191 6.40 -0.18 -22.34
CA LYS A 191 5.78 -0.32 -23.67
C LYS A 191 4.42 -1.02 -23.55
N ASN A 192 3.41 -0.37 -22.98
CA ASN A 192 2.06 -0.89 -22.84
C ASN A 192 0.98 0.21 -22.91
N ASN A 193 -0.28 -0.21 -23.08
CA ASN A 193 -1.42 0.71 -23.19
C ASN A 193 -1.64 1.55 -21.93
N GLN A 194 -1.42 0.98 -20.75
CA GLN A 194 -1.62 1.68 -19.48
C GLN A 194 -0.64 2.86 -19.35
N ALA A 195 0.62 2.66 -19.71
CA ALA A 195 1.62 3.72 -19.69
C ALA A 195 1.28 4.84 -20.70
N ALA A 196 0.75 4.50 -21.89
CA ALA A 196 0.29 5.51 -22.86
C ALA A 196 -0.87 6.35 -22.27
N GLN A 197 -1.83 5.72 -21.62
CA GLN A 197 -2.94 6.43 -20.96
C GLN A 197 -2.47 7.35 -19.84
N GLN A 198 -1.52 6.90 -19.02
CA GLN A 198 -0.92 7.72 -17.95
C GLN A 198 -0.19 8.97 -18.49
N LEU A 199 0.39 8.87 -19.68
CA LEU A 199 1.01 10.00 -20.37
C LEU A 199 0.01 10.90 -21.12
N GLY A 200 -1.27 10.53 -21.19
CA GLY A 200 -2.27 11.24 -21.97
C GLY A 200 -2.05 11.14 -23.50
N ILE A 201 -1.36 10.09 -23.96
CA ILE A 201 -1.09 9.86 -25.39
C ILE A 201 -1.70 8.54 -25.87
N THR A 202 -1.84 8.38 -27.18
CA THR A 202 -2.27 7.08 -27.74
C THR A 202 -1.12 6.07 -27.69
N TYR A 203 -1.46 4.77 -27.65
CA TYR A 203 -0.44 3.72 -27.68
C TYR A 203 0.42 3.77 -28.95
N GLN A 204 -0.14 4.20 -30.08
CA GLN A 204 0.61 4.37 -31.34
C GLN A 204 1.68 5.46 -31.19
N VAL A 205 1.37 6.58 -30.53
CA VAL A 205 2.34 7.64 -30.24
C VAL A 205 3.46 7.14 -29.30
N LEU A 206 3.08 6.34 -28.29
CA LEU A 206 4.08 5.69 -27.44
C LEU A 206 5.00 4.76 -28.24
N LEU A 207 4.46 3.92 -29.11
CA LEU A 207 5.26 3.04 -29.97
C LEU A 207 6.23 3.83 -30.84
N ASP A 208 5.79 4.97 -31.42
CA ASP A 208 6.66 5.85 -32.18
C ASP A 208 7.81 6.42 -31.33
N LEU A 209 7.56 6.78 -30.07
CA LEU A 209 8.62 7.22 -29.15
C LEU A 209 9.68 6.12 -28.94
N PHE A 210 9.30 4.86 -28.89
CA PHE A 210 10.26 3.74 -28.81
C PHE A 210 11.16 3.61 -30.03
N THR A 211 10.76 4.15 -31.19
CA THR A 211 11.60 4.15 -32.40
C THR A 211 12.62 5.27 -32.42
N LYS A 212 12.39 6.38 -31.69
CA LYS A 212 13.28 7.55 -31.68
C LYS A 212 14.58 7.23 -30.93
N ASN A 213 15.64 7.99 -31.21
CA ASN A 213 16.92 7.85 -30.52
C ASN A 213 16.94 8.53 -29.15
N VAL A 214 17.92 8.20 -28.33
CA VAL A 214 18.26 8.96 -27.12
C VAL A 214 18.53 10.43 -27.53
N ASP A 215 18.21 11.35 -26.63
CA ASP A 215 18.22 12.81 -26.81
C ASP A 215 17.16 13.35 -27.80
N TYR A 216 16.27 12.51 -28.33
CA TYR A 216 15.11 12.99 -29.05
C TYR A 216 14.23 13.87 -28.15
N VAL A 217 13.89 15.06 -28.63
CA VAL A 217 12.96 15.99 -27.99
C VAL A 217 11.63 15.93 -28.77
N SER A 218 10.54 15.55 -28.12
CA SER A 218 9.21 15.51 -28.73
C SER A 218 8.74 16.93 -29.04
N GLU A 219 7.75 17.06 -29.92
CA GLU A 219 7.02 18.32 -30.06
C GLU A 219 6.24 18.65 -28.78
N ILE A 220 5.94 19.95 -28.59
CA ILE A 220 5.08 20.40 -27.48
C ILE A 220 3.66 19.88 -27.74
N THR A 221 3.10 19.18 -26.76
CA THR A 221 1.70 18.74 -26.77
C THR A 221 0.89 19.54 -25.76
N SER A 222 -0.40 19.76 -26.08
CA SER A 222 -1.36 20.42 -25.20
C SER A 222 -2.33 19.38 -24.66
N THR A 223 -2.42 19.22 -23.35
CA THR A 223 -3.44 18.45 -22.66
C THR A 223 -4.60 19.36 -22.23
N ALA A 224 -5.56 18.85 -21.47
CA ALA A 224 -6.60 19.67 -20.85
C ALA A 224 -6.01 20.69 -19.87
N ASP A 225 -5.02 20.29 -19.07
CA ASP A 225 -4.55 21.02 -17.89
C ASP A 225 -3.16 21.67 -18.06
N ASP A 226 -2.38 21.24 -19.07
CA ASP A 226 -0.98 21.66 -19.23
C ASP A 226 -0.49 21.67 -20.68
N PHE A 227 0.70 22.20 -20.86
CA PHE A 227 1.58 22.00 -22.02
C PHE A 227 2.76 21.15 -21.60
N GLN A 228 3.16 20.18 -22.41
CA GLN A 228 4.24 19.25 -22.08
C GLN A 228 5.06 18.84 -23.30
N PHE A 229 6.31 18.45 -23.05
CA PHE A 229 7.17 17.74 -24.00
C PHE A 229 8.09 16.77 -23.28
N TYR A 230 8.61 15.80 -24.03
CA TYR A 230 9.47 14.74 -23.51
C TYR A 230 10.84 14.75 -24.15
N ILE A 231 11.86 14.34 -23.38
CA ILE A 231 13.21 14.07 -23.86
C ILE A 231 13.53 12.62 -23.54
N ILE A 232 13.95 11.84 -24.53
CA ILE A 232 14.37 10.45 -24.29
C ILE A 232 15.76 10.47 -23.67
N ARG A 233 15.87 10.05 -22.40
CA ARG A 233 17.15 9.99 -21.66
C ARG A 233 17.86 8.65 -21.85
N ASN A 234 17.11 7.57 -21.87
CA ASN A 234 17.66 6.22 -22.04
C ASN A 234 16.58 5.26 -22.52
N LYS A 235 17.02 4.08 -23.00
CA LYS A 235 16.18 2.97 -23.41
C LYS A 235 16.70 1.69 -22.78
N TYR A 236 15.81 0.97 -22.18
CA TYR A 236 16.09 -0.34 -21.58
C TYR A 236 15.28 -1.39 -22.32
N GLY A 237 15.96 -2.38 -22.89
CA GLY A 237 15.33 -3.47 -23.62
C GLY A 237 14.66 -4.47 -22.71
N ALA A 238 13.66 -5.16 -23.24
CA ALA A 238 13.00 -6.27 -22.57
C ALA A 238 14.02 -7.39 -22.26
N LYS A 239 14.02 -7.88 -21.03
CA LYS A 239 14.87 -9.01 -20.60
C LYS A 239 14.22 -9.76 -19.43
N MET A 240 14.59 -11.02 -19.28
CA MET A 240 14.37 -11.74 -18.03
C MET A 240 15.36 -11.21 -16.99
N LEU A 241 14.85 -10.86 -15.81
CA LEU A 241 15.67 -10.35 -14.73
C LEU A 241 16.24 -11.51 -13.92
N GLU A 242 17.54 -11.53 -13.73
CA GLU A 242 18.25 -12.46 -12.84
C GLU A 242 18.24 -11.95 -11.40
N LEU A 243 18.61 -12.79 -10.44
CA LEU A 243 18.65 -12.42 -9.02
C LEU A 243 19.56 -11.21 -8.73
N SER A 244 20.62 -11.03 -9.49
CA SER A 244 21.54 -9.90 -9.38
C SER A 244 21.06 -8.62 -10.10
N ASP A 245 20.07 -8.73 -10.97
CA ASP A 245 19.52 -7.56 -11.66
C ASP A 245 18.69 -6.70 -10.71
N VAL A 246 18.67 -5.40 -10.98
CA VAL A 246 17.79 -4.48 -10.25
C VAL A 246 16.33 -4.63 -10.69
N ILE A 247 15.38 -4.43 -9.78
CA ILE A 247 13.94 -4.61 -10.04
C ILE A 247 13.40 -3.64 -11.10
N GLN A 248 14.05 -2.51 -11.26
CA GLN A 248 13.74 -1.49 -12.29
C GLN A 248 15.00 -0.67 -12.60
N PRO A 249 15.10 -0.05 -13.78
CA PRO A 249 16.22 0.81 -14.11
C PRO A 249 16.45 1.91 -13.05
N ASP A 250 17.73 2.20 -12.78
CA ASP A 250 18.20 3.19 -11.80
C ASP A 250 17.79 2.93 -10.33
N SER A 251 17.23 1.75 -10.04
CA SER A 251 17.04 1.26 -8.67
C SER A 251 18.35 0.67 -8.14
N THR A 252 18.50 0.65 -6.83
CA THR A 252 19.58 -0.09 -6.14
C THR A 252 19.11 -1.45 -5.63
N MET A 253 17.80 -1.70 -5.57
CA MET A 253 17.21 -2.94 -5.08
C MET A 253 17.32 -4.03 -6.15
N THR A 254 18.00 -5.11 -5.84
CA THR A 254 18.08 -6.29 -6.70
C THR A 254 16.84 -7.16 -6.59
N ILE A 255 16.63 -8.08 -7.57
CA ILE A 255 15.58 -9.11 -7.47
C ILE A 255 15.78 -9.97 -6.23
N TYR A 256 17.04 -10.31 -5.90
CA TYR A 256 17.35 -11.04 -4.68
C TYR A 256 16.87 -10.32 -3.41
N GLU A 257 17.17 -9.04 -3.27
CA GLU A 257 16.77 -8.24 -2.12
C GLU A 257 15.25 -8.04 -2.06
N TYR A 258 14.62 -7.83 -3.20
CA TYR A 258 13.16 -7.75 -3.31
C TYR A 258 12.49 -9.04 -2.83
N ILE A 259 12.94 -10.21 -3.32
CA ILE A 259 12.41 -11.50 -2.88
C ILE A 259 12.68 -11.72 -1.39
N ARG A 260 13.90 -11.43 -0.92
CA ARG A 260 14.24 -11.53 0.49
C ARG A 260 13.32 -10.73 1.39
N GLN A 261 13.05 -9.47 1.05
CA GLN A 261 12.14 -8.61 1.82
C GLN A 261 10.71 -9.17 1.86
N ASN A 262 10.19 -9.60 0.71
CA ASN A 262 8.84 -10.16 0.62
C ASN A 262 8.71 -11.48 1.40
N LEU A 263 9.66 -12.39 1.25
CA LEU A 263 9.65 -13.64 1.99
C LEU A 263 9.86 -13.41 3.49
N THR A 264 10.72 -12.46 3.89
CA THR A 264 10.87 -12.09 5.31
C THR A 264 9.54 -11.64 5.88
N ALA A 265 8.85 -10.71 5.23
CA ALA A 265 7.55 -10.22 5.69
C ALA A 265 6.52 -11.37 5.77
N GLN A 266 6.48 -12.24 4.78
CA GLN A 266 5.60 -13.41 4.77
C GLN A 266 5.89 -14.38 5.90
N GLN A 267 7.16 -14.76 6.10
CA GLN A 267 7.58 -15.69 7.17
C GLN A 267 7.34 -15.09 8.56
N GLN A 268 7.62 -13.81 8.74
CA GLN A 268 7.33 -13.10 10.00
C GLN A 268 5.83 -13.04 10.29
N ASN A 269 4.99 -12.78 9.31
CA ASN A 269 3.54 -12.83 9.48
C ASN A 269 3.05 -14.23 9.86
N GLN A 270 3.57 -15.27 9.21
CA GLN A 270 3.26 -16.67 9.55
C GLN A 270 3.72 -17.03 10.96
N PHE A 271 4.94 -16.62 11.34
CA PHE A 271 5.47 -16.82 12.68
C PHE A 271 4.59 -16.15 13.74
N MET A 272 4.18 -14.89 13.53
CA MET A 272 3.31 -14.18 14.46
C MET A 272 1.92 -14.80 14.55
N ALA A 273 1.36 -15.27 13.43
CA ALA A 273 0.09 -15.98 13.43
C ALA A 273 0.18 -17.30 14.20
N GLN A 274 1.27 -18.06 14.04
CA GLN A 274 1.52 -19.29 14.79
C GLN A 274 1.71 -18.99 16.28
N ALA A 275 2.48 -17.95 16.61
CA ALA A 275 2.69 -17.50 17.99
C ALA A 275 1.38 -17.12 18.68
N ALA A 276 0.44 -16.48 17.95
CA ALA A 276 -0.89 -16.17 18.46
C ALA A 276 -1.67 -17.44 18.79
N GLN A 277 -1.67 -18.43 17.90
CA GLN A 277 -2.35 -19.70 18.12
C GLN A 277 -1.76 -20.48 19.31
N ASP A 278 -0.43 -20.51 19.41
CA ASP A 278 0.24 -21.26 20.49
C ASP A 278 0.02 -20.57 21.84
N LEU A 279 0.08 -19.25 21.90
CA LEU A 279 -0.28 -18.48 23.10
C LEU A 279 -1.71 -18.74 23.55
N THR A 280 -2.65 -18.79 22.62
CA THR A 280 -4.05 -19.11 22.92
C THR A 280 -4.19 -20.50 23.54
N LYS A 281 -3.51 -21.52 22.97
CA LYS A 281 -3.50 -22.87 23.54
C LYS A 281 -2.92 -22.89 24.97
N GLU A 282 -1.82 -22.16 25.19
CA GLU A 282 -1.20 -22.03 26.51
C GLU A 282 -2.12 -21.35 27.53
N LEU A 283 -2.92 -20.37 27.11
CA LEU A 283 -3.87 -19.65 27.97
C LEU A 283 -5.15 -20.42 28.25
N ARG A 284 -5.53 -21.38 27.42
CA ARG A 284 -6.73 -22.24 27.62
C ARG A 284 -6.51 -23.28 28.71
N THR A 285 -6.19 -22.85 29.92
CA THR A 285 -6.04 -23.70 31.10
C THR A 285 -7.22 -23.55 32.05
N ALA A 286 -7.48 -24.55 32.89
CA ALA A 286 -8.55 -24.51 33.88
C ALA A 286 -8.38 -23.34 34.90
N SER A 287 -7.18 -22.80 35.06
CA SER A 287 -6.93 -21.64 35.91
C SER A 287 -7.32 -20.31 35.27
N ASN A 288 -7.33 -20.24 33.95
CA ASN A 288 -7.63 -19.01 33.22
C ASN A 288 -9.07 -18.99 32.67
N PHE A 289 -9.65 -20.15 32.44
CA PHE A 289 -10.93 -20.27 31.76
C PHE A 289 -11.73 -21.50 32.23
N GLN A 290 -13.01 -21.28 32.47
CA GLN A 290 -13.96 -22.39 32.80
C GLN A 290 -15.28 -22.18 32.07
N MET A 291 -15.67 -23.16 31.25
CA MET A 291 -17.00 -23.18 30.62
C MET A 291 -18.08 -23.44 31.67
N VAL A 292 -19.00 -22.50 31.83
CA VAL A 292 -20.13 -22.62 32.75
C VAL A 292 -21.22 -23.52 32.17
N LYS A 293 -21.36 -23.57 30.85
CA LYS A 293 -22.32 -24.45 30.14
C LYS A 293 -21.59 -25.20 29.04
N THR A 294 -21.87 -26.48 28.94
CA THR A 294 -21.28 -27.41 27.96
C THR A 294 -22.36 -28.36 27.40
N GLY A 295 -22.04 -29.04 26.31
CA GLY A 295 -22.91 -30.03 25.68
C GLY A 295 -24.27 -29.43 25.27
N SER A 296 -25.35 -30.18 25.48
CA SER A 296 -26.71 -29.78 25.07
C SER A 296 -27.19 -28.46 25.71
N ALA A 297 -26.66 -28.10 26.87
CA ALA A 297 -26.99 -26.82 27.54
C ALA A 297 -26.37 -25.63 26.80
N LEU A 298 -25.17 -25.78 26.25
CA LEU A 298 -24.54 -24.80 25.39
C LEU A 298 -25.26 -24.73 24.03
N ASP A 299 -25.57 -25.87 23.42
CA ASP A 299 -26.23 -25.93 22.11
C ASP A 299 -27.57 -25.18 22.12
N LYS A 300 -28.42 -25.43 23.15
CA LYS A 300 -29.68 -24.69 23.34
C LYS A 300 -29.49 -23.18 23.50
N LEU A 301 -28.37 -22.73 24.08
CA LEU A 301 -28.07 -21.32 24.25
C LEU A 301 -27.69 -20.69 22.90
N LEU A 302 -26.88 -21.42 22.12
CA LEU A 302 -26.42 -20.99 20.80
C LEU A 302 -27.52 -21.02 19.73
N GLU A 303 -28.52 -21.93 19.87
CA GLU A 303 -29.72 -21.94 19.01
C GLU A 303 -30.43 -20.56 19.04
N ASN A 304 -30.47 -19.93 20.22
CA ASN A 304 -31.17 -18.67 20.48
C ASN A 304 -30.25 -17.41 20.40
N TRP A 305 -29.00 -17.58 20.04
CA TRP A 305 -27.99 -16.50 19.94
C TRP A 305 -28.02 -15.81 18.59
#